data_0a21e1c63b42c0f56be1b8587b0592f7
#
_entry.id   0a21e1c63b42c0f56be1b8587b0592f7
#
_cell.length_a   1.000
_cell.length_b   1.000
_cell.length_c   1.000
_cell.angle_alpha   90.00
_cell.angle_beta   90.00
_cell.angle_gamma   90.00
#
_symmetry.space_group_name_H-M   'P 1'
#
loop_
_entity.id
_entity.type
_entity.pdbx_description
1 polymer ?
#
loop_
_entity_poly.entity_id
_entity_poly.type
_entity_poly.pdbx_seq_one_letter_code
_entity_poly.pdbx_strand_id
1 'polypeptide(L)'
;DEIQQILIKSAADLISLENPNYQYVAARLLLYSLRKQVIDKLWDHPHIYEHTKKCIEKGVYDPSILESYEKKDFDRMENWINHNRDYDFTYAGLRQVIDKYLVQDRSSGEVFETPQFMYMMISATLFAKYPKNKRMSYVKKYYDAISQFKINIPTPVMAGVRTPIKQYASCVLVDVDDTLPSIFSSDMAIGRYVAQRAGIGINAGRIRGINSRIRGGEVQHTGVIPFLKKFESTVKCCTQNGVRGGSATVHFPIWHQEIEDIIVLKNNKGTEDNRVRKLDYSIQISKLFY
;
A
#
# COMPACT_ATOMS: atom_id res chain seq x y z
N ASP A 1 22.94 -7.99 -16.83
CA ASP A 1 22.41 -9.03 -16.28
C ASP A 1 21.21 -9.69 -16.94
N GLU A 2 21.21 -9.70 -18.26
CA GLU A 2 20.20 -10.33 -19.08
C GLU A 2 20.11 -11.84 -18.83
N ILE A 3 21.26 -12.51 -18.72
CA ILE A 3 21.35 -13.95 -18.40
C ILE A 3 20.63 -14.26 -17.07
N GLN A 4 20.79 -13.41 -16.08
CA GLN A 4 20.16 -13.61 -14.78
C GLN A 4 18.62 -13.46 -14.84
N GLN A 5 18.12 -12.51 -15.63
CA GLN A 5 16.68 -12.37 -15.86
C GLN A 5 16.10 -13.58 -16.61
N ILE A 6 16.84 -14.12 -17.57
CA ILE A 6 16.47 -15.36 -18.29
C ILE A 6 16.39 -16.53 -17.30
N LEU A 7 17.37 -16.71 -16.43
CA LEU A 7 17.39 -17.79 -15.44
C LEU A 7 16.22 -17.68 -14.45
N ILE A 8 15.93 -16.46 -13.95
CA ILE A 8 14.78 -16.21 -13.06
C ILE A 8 13.48 -16.58 -13.77
N LYS A 9 13.30 -16.10 -15.02
CA LYS A 9 12.09 -16.38 -15.80
C LYS A 9 11.94 -17.87 -16.08
N SER A 10 12.99 -18.53 -16.53
CA SER A 10 12.96 -19.99 -16.82
C SER A 10 12.60 -20.79 -15.57
N ALA A 11 13.14 -20.45 -14.41
CA ALA A 11 12.77 -21.12 -13.16
C ALA A 11 11.31 -20.81 -12.75
N ALA A 12 10.82 -19.59 -12.99
CA ALA A 12 9.45 -19.20 -12.69
C ALA A 12 8.44 -19.91 -13.61
N ASP A 13 8.77 -20.10 -14.90
CA ASP A 13 7.92 -20.79 -15.88
C ASP A 13 7.76 -22.31 -15.59
N LEU A 14 8.67 -22.87 -14.76
CA LEU A 14 8.60 -24.27 -14.32
C LEU A 14 7.74 -24.48 -13.06
N ILE A 15 7.22 -23.41 -12.46
CA ILE A 15 6.33 -23.54 -11.30
C ILE A 15 5.01 -24.17 -11.72
N SER A 16 4.71 -25.34 -11.20
CA SER A 16 3.46 -26.08 -11.47
C SER A 16 3.00 -26.84 -10.22
N LEU A 17 1.84 -27.47 -10.30
CA LEU A 17 1.37 -28.37 -9.23
C LEU A 17 2.28 -29.58 -9.05
N GLU A 18 2.89 -30.08 -10.13
CA GLU A 18 3.82 -31.21 -10.10
C GLU A 18 5.20 -30.79 -9.58
N ASN A 19 5.59 -29.53 -9.79
CA ASN A 19 6.89 -28.99 -9.45
C ASN A 19 6.81 -27.72 -8.59
N PRO A 20 6.14 -27.73 -7.42
CA PRO A 20 5.88 -26.53 -6.63
C PRO A 20 7.16 -25.90 -6.05
N ASN A 21 8.23 -26.67 -5.89
CA ASN A 21 9.48 -26.18 -5.31
C ASN A 21 10.27 -25.23 -6.22
N TYR A 22 9.96 -25.17 -7.54
CA TYR A 22 10.55 -24.15 -8.41
C TYR A 22 10.23 -22.73 -7.97
N GLN A 23 9.15 -22.50 -7.21
CA GLN A 23 8.89 -21.20 -6.61
C GLN A 23 10.02 -20.70 -5.69
N TYR A 24 10.70 -21.61 -4.98
CA TYR A 24 11.85 -21.27 -4.13
C TYR A 24 13.13 -21.14 -4.94
N VAL A 25 13.30 -21.92 -6.01
CA VAL A 25 14.43 -21.78 -6.94
C VAL A 25 14.40 -20.41 -7.61
N ALA A 26 13.26 -20.03 -8.19
CA ALA A 26 13.06 -18.72 -8.80
C ALA A 26 13.25 -17.57 -7.78
N ALA A 27 12.74 -17.74 -6.54
CA ALA A 27 12.93 -16.76 -5.46
C ALA A 27 14.41 -16.58 -5.11
N ARG A 28 15.20 -17.65 -4.99
CA ARG A 28 16.62 -17.58 -4.66
C ARG A 28 17.44 -16.93 -5.76
N LEU A 29 17.14 -17.20 -7.03
CA LEU A 29 17.75 -16.52 -8.17
C LEU A 29 17.43 -15.02 -8.17
N LEU A 30 16.17 -14.67 -7.86
CA LEU A 30 15.74 -13.28 -7.73
C LEU A 30 16.41 -12.58 -6.54
N LEU A 31 16.53 -13.26 -5.40
CA LEU A 31 17.20 -12.75 -4.21
C LEU A 31 18.70 -12.49 -4.48
N TYR A 32 19.34 -13.38 -5.23
CA TYR A 32 20.71 -13.20 -5.68
C TYR A 32 20.86 -11.89 -6.48
N SER A 33 19.96 -11.67 -7.45
CA SER A 33 19.93 -10.44 -8.26
C SER A 33 19.75 -9.20 -7.39
N LEU A 34 18.80 -9.24 -6.44
CA LEU A 34 18.55 -8.16 -5.50
C LEU A 34 19.76 -7.83 -4.64
N ARG A 35 20.41 -8.85 -4.05
CA ARG A 35 21.60 -8.65 -3.20
C ARG A 35 22.74 -8.05 -3.98
N LYS A 36 22.98 -8.53 -5.20
CA LYS A 36 24.00 -7.95 -6.09
C LYS A 36 23.73 -6.47 -6.39
N GLN A 37 22.49 -6.10 -6.58
CA GLN A 37 22.09 -4.70 -6.83
C GLN A 37 22.28 -3.81 -5.61
N VAL A 38 21.88 -4.27 -4.41
CA VAL A 38 21.83 -3.45 -3.18
C VAL A 38 23.20 -3.35 -2.49
N ILE A 39 23.95 -4.45 -2.44
CA ILE A 39 25.16 -4.57 -1.61
C ILE A 39 26.44 -4.85 -2.41
N ASP A 40 26.33 -5.02 -3.72
CA ASP A 40 27.47 -5.31 -4.64
C ASP A 40 28.23 -6.62 -4.32
N LYS A 41 28.23 -7.04 -3.06
CA LYS A 41 28.79 -8.29 -2.57
C LYS A 41 27.71 -9.21 -2.01
N LEU A 42 27.60 -10.42 -2.54
CA LEU A 42 26.47 -11.33 -2.29
C LEU A 42 26.28 -11.77 -0.84
N TRP A 43 27.36 -11.83 -0.08
CA TRP A 43 27.40 -12.43 1.25
C TRP A 43 27.96 -11.50 2.33
N ASP A 44 28.51 -10.35 1.92
CA ASP A 44 29.13 -9.37 2.80
C ASP A 44 28.19 -8.18 2.97
N HIS A 45 27.14 -8.36 3.79
CA HIS A 45 26.19 -7.29 4.08
C HIS A 45 26.90 -6.17 4.84
N PRO A 46 26.69 -4.90 4.45
CA PRO A 46 27.20 -3.79 5.23
C PRO A 46 26.53 -3.78 6.60
N HIS A 47 27.24 -3.28 7.62
CA HIS A 47 26.64 -3.09 8.93
C HIS A 47 25.40 -2.20 8.84
N ILE A 48 24.30 -2.55 9.52
CA ILE A 48 23.03 -1.84 9.39
C ILE A 48 23.11 -0.34 9.71
N TYR A 49 24.06 0.07 10.57
CA TYR A 49 24.30 1.48 10.86
C TYR A 49 24.80 2.23 9.61
N GLU A 50 25.79 1.69 8.91
CA GLU A 50 26.35 2.31 7.70
C GLU A 50 25.34 2.28 6.55
N HIS A 51 24.59 1.18 6.43
CA HIS A 51 23.48 1.09 5.48
C HIS A 51 22.42 2.18 5.73
N THR A 52 22.02 2.38 7.00
CA THR A 52 21.03 3.40 7.39
C THR A 52 21.53 4.81 7.05
N LYS A 53 22.80 5.12 7.34
CA LYS A 53 23.42 6.41 6.97
C LYS A 53 23.37 6.65 5.46
N LYS A 54 23.79 5.67 4.67
CA LYS A 54 23.73 5.74 3.20
C LYS A 54 22.32 6.01 2.69
N CYS A 55 21.31 5.35 3.26
CA CYS A 55 19.91 5.56 2.89
C CYS A 55 19.39 6.94 3.30
N ILE A 56 19.83 7.49 4.42
CA ILE A 56 19.50 8.85 4.84
C ILE A 56 20.18 9.89 3.93
N GLU A 57 21.45 9.71 3.59
CA GLU A 57 22.19 10.58 2.66
C GLU A 57 21.52 10.61 1.26
N LYS A 58 20.97 9.48 0.83
CA LYS A 58 20.16 9.38 -0.40
C LYS A 58 18.74 9.98 -0.27
N GLY A 59 18.35 10.44 0.93
CA GLY A 59 17.02 11.00 1.20
C GLY A 59 15.88 9.98 1.21
N VAL A 60 16.18 8.68 1.23
CA VAL A 60 15.17 7.61 1.18
C VAL A 60 14.74 7.10 2.55
N TYR A 61 15.57 7.28 3.60
CA TYR A 61 15.21 7.04 4.98
C TYR A 61 15.03 8.34 5.76
N ASP A 62 14.19 8.30 6.79
CA ASP A 62 13.95 9.41 7.69
C ASP A 62 15.16 9.62 8.64
N PRO A 63 15.76 10.80 8.70
CA PRO A 63 16.93 11.07 9.55
C PRO A 63 16.65 10.90 11.05
N SER A 64 15.41 11.04 11.51
CA SER A 64 15.02 10.85 12.92
C SER A 64 15.35 9.45 13.46
N ILE A 65 15.65 8.50 12.60
CA ILE A 65 16.09 7.16 12.99
C ILE A 65 17.44 7.23 13.71
N LEU A 66 18.43 7.97 13.16
CA LEU A 66 19.74 8.14 13.79
C LEU A 66 19.69 8.99 15.06
N GLU A 67 18.71 9.91 15.18
CA GLU A 67 18.47 10.67 16.40
C GLU A 67 17.89 9.80 17.52
N SER A 68 17.14 8.76 17.16
CA SER A 68 16.43 7.89 18.09
C SER A 68 17.31 6.82 18.71
N TYR A 69 18.35 6.34 18.02
CA TYR A 69 19.17 5.18 18.41
C TYR A 69 20.66 5.54 18.42
N GLU A 70 21.38 5.05 19.44
CA GLU A 70 22.82 5.15 19.53
C GLU A 70 23.48 4.03 18.70
N LYS A 71 24.76 4.19 18.32
CA LYS A 71 25.50 3.18 17.55
C LYS A 71 25.44 1.78 18.19
N LYS A 72 25.55 1.70 19.52
CA LYS A 72 25.42 0.43 20.25
C LYS A 72 24.06 -0.27 20.09
N ASP A 73 22.98 0.51 19.82
CA ASP A 73 21.65 -0.06 19.55
C ASP A 73 21.64 -0.69 18.13
N PHE A 74 22.31 -0.05 17.16
CA PHE A 74 22.50 -0.64 15.83
C PHE A 74 23.38 -1.89 15.85
N ASP A 75 24.43 -1.94 16.68
CA ASP A 75 25.26 -3.14 16.87
C ASP A 75 24.40 -4.31 17.41
N ARG A 76 23.45 -4.03 18.30
CA ARG A 76 22.49 -5.04 18.78
C ARG A 76 21.52 -5.48 17.69
N MET A 77 21.00 -4.54 16.88
CA MET A 77 20.12 -4.84 15.75
C MET A 77 20.84 -5.71 14.72
N GLU A 78 22.10 -5.41 14.40
CA GLU A 78 22.95 -6.18 13.51
C GLU A 78 23.04 -7.64 13.96
N ASN A 79 23.30 -7.88 15.25
CA ASN A 79 23.38 -9.23 15.82
C ASN A 79 22.05 -10.00 15.78
N TRP A 80 20.92 -9.33 15.58
CA TRP A 80 19.60 -9.98 15.49
C TRP A 80 19.16 -10.24 14.05
N ILE A 81 19.74 -9.54 13.08
CA ILE A 81 19.40 -9.71 11.68
C ILE A 81 19.83 -11.10 11.22
N ASN A 82 18.89 -11.83 10.65
CA ASN A 82 19.13 -13.13 10.03
C ASN A 82 18.78 -13.11 8.55
N HIS A 83 19.77 -12.84 7.72
CA HIS A 83 19.61 -12.76 6.26
C HIS A 83 19.19 -14.09 5.61
N ASN A 84 19.32 -15.23 6.31
CA ASN A 84 18.88 -16.52 5.80
C ASN A 84 17.34 -16.64 5.77
N ARG A 85 16.61 -15.83 6.54
CA ARG A 85 15.14 -15.78 6.47
C ARG A 85 14.62 -15.33 5.11
N ASP A 86 15.44 -14.67 4.29
CA ASP A 86 15.09 -14.33 2.92
C ASP A 86 14.91 -15.55 2.02
N TYR A 87 15.48 -16.72 2.38
CA TYR A 87 15.30 -17.96 1.62
C TYR A 87 13.93 -18.62 1.80
N ASP A 88 13.15 -18.15 2.77
CA ASP A 88 11.78 -18.63 3.02
C ASP A 88 10.74 -17.98 2.10
N PHE A 89 11.12 -16.94 1.35
CA PHE A 89 10.24 -16.32 0.37
C PHE A 89 9.94 -17.25 -0.80
N THR A 90 8.67 -17.26 -1.22
CA THR A 90 8.28 -17.73 -2.55
C THR A 90 8.61 -16.67 -3.61
N TYR A 91 8.68 -17.06 -4.88
CA TYR A 91 8.94 -16.13 -5.99
C TYR A 91 7.95 -14.95 -6.02
N ALA A 92 6.63 -15.26 -5.96
CA ALA A 92 5.60 -14.23 -5.95
C ALA A 92 5.69 -13.31 -4.72
N GLY A 93 5.99 -13.88 -3.54
CA GLY A 93 6.18 -13.11 -2.31
C GLY A 93 7.37 -12.15 -2.38
N LEU A 94 8.52 -12.63 -2.86
CA LEU A 94 9.71 -11.80 -3.01
C LEU A 94 9.53 -10.72 -4.08
N ARG A 95 8.90 -11.05 -5.23
CA ARG A 95 8.54 -10.07 -6.26
C ARG A 95 7.67 -8.96 -5.68
N GLN A 96 6.64 -9.32 -4.91
CA GLN A 96 5.78 -8.33 -4.28
C GLN A 96 6.54 -7.43 -3.29
N VAL A 97 7.46 -8.00 -2.52
CA VAL A 97 8.31 -7.23 -1.59
C VAL A 97 9.18 -6.24 -2.36
N ILE A 98 9.87 -6.69 -3.40
CA ILE A 98 10.73 -5.84 -4.24
C ILE A 98 9.90 -4.75 -4.92
N ASP A 99 8.83 -5.11 -5.60
CA ASP A 99 8.09 -4.19 -6.45
C ASP A 99 7.29 -3.15 -5.66
N LYS A 100 6.85 -3.48 -4.42
CA LYS A 100 5.93 -2.62 -3.66
C LYS A 100 6.50 -2.04 -2.38
N TYR A 101 7.38 -2.75 -1.69
CA TYR A 101 7.71 -2.44 -0.30
C TYR A 101 9.16 -2.01 -0.07
N LEU A 102 10.13 -2.57 -0.79
CA LEU A 102 11.50 -2.09 -0.67
C LEU A 102 11.61 -0.65 -1.13
N VAL A 103 12.40 0.12 -0.38
CA VAL A 103 12.70 1.51 -0.76
C VAL A 103 13.55 1.51 -2.02
N GLN A 104 13.09 2.24 -3.01
CA GLN A 104 13.72 2.31 -4.33
C GLN A 104 13.45 3.66 -5.00
N ASP A 105 14.35 4.06 -5.88
CA ASP A 105 14.07 5.09 -6.87
C ASP A 105 13.34 4.44 -8.06
N ARG A 106 12.07 4.79 -8.25
CA ARG A 106 11.24 4.20 -9.31
C ARG A 106 11.53 4.76 -10.69
N SER A 107 12.25 5.86 -10.79
CA SER A 107 12.66 6.43 -12.08
C SER A 107 13.87 5.70 -12.66
N SER A 108 14.83 5.34 -11.82
CA SER A 108 16.03 4.58 -12.20
C SER A 108 15.88 3.07 -12.00
N GLY A 109 14.95 2.62 -11.16
CA GLY A 109 14.82 1.23 -10.72
C GLY A 109 15.86 0.82 -9.66
N GLU A 110 16.65 1.76 -9.11
CA GLU A 110 17.63 1.48 -8.05
C GLU A 110 16.90 1.11 -6.75
N VAL A 111 17.19 -0.08 -6.21
CA VAL A 111 16.69 -0.56 -4.91
C VAL A 111 17.77 -0.34 -3.86
N PHE A 112 17.38 0.18 -2.69
CA PHE A 112 18.31 0.62 -1.65
C PHE A 112 18.42 -0.34 -0.46
N GLU A 113 17.58 -1.35 -0.32
CA GLU A 113 17.55 -2.23 0.84
C GLU A 113 17.20 -3.68 0.49
N THR A 114 17.59 -4.61 1.38
CA THR A 114 17.16 -6.00 1.35
C THR A 114 15.96 -6.22 2.26
N PRO A 115 15.21 -7.35 2.15
CA PRO A 115 14.05 -7.59 3.01
C PRO A 115 14.37 -7.57 4.51
N GLN A 116 15.52 -8.10 4.94
CA GLN A 116 15.85 -8.12 6.37
C GLN A 116 16.21 -6.73 6.90
N PHE A 117 16.86 -5.88 6.12
CA PHE A 117 17.06 -4.48 6.47
C PHE A 117 15.73 -3.74 6.55
N MET A 118 14.83 -3.94 5.58
CA MET A 118 13.47 -3.39 5.62
C MET A 118 12.77 -3.76 6.93
N TYR A 119 12.71 -5.04 7.28
CA TYR A 119 12.01 -5.50 8.49
C TYR A 119 12.63 -4.94 9.77
N MET A 120 13.96 -4.90 9.86
CA MET A 120 14.63 -4.33 11.04
C MET A 120 14.35 -2.83 11.17
N MET A 121 14.43 -2.08 10.07
CA MET A 121 14.20 -0.64 10.09
C MET A 121 12.74 -0.27 10.33
N ILE A 122 11.79 -1.06 9.85
CA ILE A 122 10.38 -0.92 10.23
C ILE A 122 10.23 -1.09 11.74
N SER A 123 10.79 -2.15 12.29
CA SER A 123 10.71 -2.44 13.72
C SER A 123 11.34 -1.33 14.56
N ALA A 124 12.53 -0.87 14.20
CA ALA A 124 13.21 0.22 14.89
C ALA A 124 12.36 1.51 14.87
N THR A 125 11.83 1.89 13.72
CA THR A 125 11.08 3.14 13.57
C THR A 125 9.77 3.13 14.35
N LEU A 126 9.04 2.01 14.36
CA LEU A 126 7.78 1.89 15.09
C LEU A 126 7.96 2.04 16.61
N PHE A 127 9.06 1.57 17.15
CA PHE A 127 9.33 1.62 18.59
C PHE A 127 10.29 2.74 19.02
N ALA A 128 10.68 3.65 18.12
CA ALA A 128 11.62 4.73 18.39
C ALA A 128 11.21 5.63 19.59
N LYS A 129 9.90 5.88 19.72
CA LYS A 129 9.34 6.72 20.80
C LYS A 129 9.05 5.97 22.12
N TYR A 130 9.29 4.67 22.17
CA TYR A 130 9.12 3.89 23.39
C TYR A 130 10.25 4.18 24.39
N PRO A 131 10.02 3.96 25.71
CA PRO A 131 11.06 4.16 26.72
C PRO A 131 12.35 3.41 26.40
N LYS A 132 13.51 4.08 26.50
CA LYS A 132 14.83 3.56 26.09
C LYS A 132 15.15 2.17 26.66
N ASN A 133 14.76 1.92 27.92
CA ASN A 133 15.00 0.64 28.61
C ASN A 133 14.16 -0.52 28.11
N LYS A 134 13.06 -0.29 27.37
CA LYS A 134 12.13 -1.32 26.88
C LYS A 134 12.12 -1.45 25.37
N ARG A 135 12.36 -0.35 24.62
CA ARG A 135 12.17 -0.31 23.16
C ARG A 135 12.93 -1.40 22.40
N MET A 136 14.17 -1.70 22.79
CA MET A 136 14.97 -2.71 22.11
C MET A 136 14.39 -4.12 22.22
N SER A 137 13.73 -4.45 23.33
CA SER A 137 13.00 -5.72 23.47
C SER A 137 11.81 -5.81 22.48
N TYR A 138 11.08 -4.69 22.31
CA TYR A 138 9.98 -4.63 21.34
C TYR A 138 10.48 -4.67 19.90
N VAL A 139 11.56 -3.96 19.57
CA VAL A 139 12.20 -4.00 18.25
C VAL A 139 12.54 -5.44 17.87
N LYS A 140 13.23 -6.18 18.77
CA LYS A 140 13.57 -7.59 18.51
C LYS A 140 12.35 -8.48 18.30
N LYS A 141 11.38 -8.40 19.22
CA LYS A 141 10.16 -9.22 19.14
C LYS A 141 9.38 -8.96 17.84
N TYR A 142 9.27 -7.70 17.46
CA TYR A 142 8.54 -7.32 16.26
C TYR A 142 9.28 -7.75 15.00
N TYR A 143 10.60 -7.51 14.92
CA TYR A 143 11.44 -8.00 13.85
C TYR A 143 11.31 -9.52 13.67
N ASP A 144 11.41 -10.28 14.74
CA ASP A 144 11.27 -11.73 14.69
C ASP A 144 9.87 -12.16 14.19
N ALA A 145 8.83 -11.45 14.60
CA ALA A 145 7.46 -11.77 14.19
C ALA A 145 7.21 -11.51 12.70
N ILE A 146 7.65 -10.35 12.18
CA ILE A 146 7.41 -9.99 10.77
C ILE A 146 8.34 -10.73 9.82
N SER A 147 9.62 -10.89 10.19
CA SER A 147 10.61 -11.54 9.32
C SER A 147 10.48 -13.07 9.25
N GLN A 148 9.73 -13.67 10.19
CA GLN A 148 9.34 -15.09 10.17
C GLN A 148 7.91 -15.30 9.67
N PHE A 149 7.28 -14.28 9.08
CA PHE A 149 5.91 -14.33 8.54
C PHE A 149 4.82 -14.70 9.54
N LYS A 150 5.07 -14.53 10.87
CA LYS A 150 4.08 -14.81 11.92
C LYS A 150 2.96 -13.79 11.97
N ILE A 151 3.24 -12.56 11.53
CA ILE A 151 2.26 -11.47 11.40
C ILE A 151 2.46 -10.77 10.07
N ASN A 152 1.36 -10.25 9.55
CA ASN A 152 1.33 -9.39 8.37
C ASN A 152 1.12 -7.94 8.79
N ILE A 153 1.69 -7.01 8.05
CA ILE A 153 1.56 -5.58 8.33
C ILE A 153 1.02 -4.84 7.10
N PRO A 154 0.27 -3.73 7.31
CA PRO A 154 -0.38 -3.04 6.20
C PRO A 154 0.62 -2.36 5.26
N THR A 155 0.24 -2.29 3.99
CA THR A 155 1.06 -1.72 2.90
C THR A 155 1.71 -0.37 3.24
N PRO A 156 1.04 0.64 3.82
CA PRO A 156 1.68 1.91 4.12
C PRO A 156 2.77 1.82 5.18
N VAL A 157 2.64 0.89 6.14
CA VAL A 157 3.68 0.63 7.14
C VAL A 157 4.87 -0.06 6.49
N MET A 158 4.65 -1.11 5.67
CA MET A 158 5.73 -1.81 4.97
C MET A 158 6.49 -0.89 4.01
N ALA A 159 5.79 -0.07 3.25
CA ALA A 159 6.40 0.77 2.24
C ALA A 159 6.95 2.09 2.79
N GLY A 160 6.40 2.61 3.90
CA GLY A 160 6.59 4.02 4.26
C GLY A 160 7.19 4.31 5.63
N VAL A 161 7.06 3.44 6.64
CA VAL A 161 7.32 3.85 8.04
C VAL A 161 8.73 4.37 8.30
N ARG A 162 9.74 3.82 7.64
CA ARG A 162 11.15 4.24 7.75
C ARG A 162 11.53 5.38 6.81
N THR A 163 10.62 5.82 5.96
CA THR A 163 10.82 6.88 4.97
C THR A 163 10.26 8.22 5.49
N PRO A 164 10.48 9.34 4.80
CA PRO A 164 9.86 10.61 5.15
C PRO A 164 8.32 10.63 5.08
N ILE A 165 7.68 9.63 4.46
CA ILE A 165 6.22 9.51 4.37
C ILE A 165 5.63 9.10 5.72
N LYS A 166 4.70 9.92 6.26
CA LYS A 166 4.12 9.71 7.61
C LYS A 166 2.65 9.29 7.61
N GLN A 167 2.10 8.83 6.48
CA GLN A 167 0.73 8.33 6.39
C GLN A 167 0.75 6.79 6.46
N TYR A 168 0.11 6.21 7.48
CA TYR A 168 0.16 4.76 7.77
C TYR A 168 -1.21 4.07 7.68
N ALA A 169 -2.30 4.83 7.48
CA ALA A 169 -3.62 4.24 7.28
C ALA A 169 -3.72 3.58 5.89
N SER A 170 -4.01 2.29 5.84
CA SER A 170 -4.19 1.58 4.57
C SER A 170 -5.56 1.81 3.94
N CYS A 171 -6.58 2.10 4.77
CA CYS A 171 -7.95 2.37 4.36
C CYS A 171 -8.51 3.56 5.13
N VAL A 172 -9.25 4.42 4.43
CA VAL A 172 -9.88 5.62 4.99
C VAL A 172 -11.33 5.64 4.57
N LEU A 173 -12.22 5.91 5.53
CA LEU A 173 -13.65 6.12 5.26
C LEU A 173 -13.92 7.62 5.18
N VAL A 174 -14.64 8.02 4.13
CA VAL A 174 -15.09 9.39 3.90
C VAL A 174 -16.62 9.41 3.88
N ASP A 175 -17.19 10.18 4.79
CA ASP A 175 -18.65 10.37 4.89
C ASP A 175 -19.02 11.67 4.15
N VAL A 176 -19.89 11.57 3.17
CA VAL A 176 -20.26 12.70 2.28
C VAL A 176 -21.65 13.16 2.62
N ASP A 177 -21.79 14.43 3.03
CA ASP A 177 -23.08 15.06 3.25
C ASP A 177 -23.66 15.66 1.97
N ASP A 178 -24.97 15.94 2.01
CA ASP A 178 -25.78 16.43 0.88
C ASP A 178 -25.62 17.94 0.62
N THR A 179 -24.36 18.41 0.58
CA THR A 179 -24.02 19.80 0.23
C THR A 179 -22.81 19.85 -0.71
N LEU A 180 -22.78 20.83 -1.61
CA LEU A 180 -21.60 21.01 -2.50
C LEU A 180 -20.28 21.21 -1.74
N PRO A 181 -20.23 22.02 -0.64
CA PRO A 181 -19.00 22.11 0.15
C PRO A 181 -18.54 20.76 0.72
N SER A 182 -19.46 19.92 1.22
CA SER A 182 -19.13 18.59 1.71
C SER A 182 -18.65 17.66 0.60
N ILE A 183 -19.34 17.64 -0.54
CA ILE A 183 -18.98 16.80 -1.69
C ILE A 183 -17.58 17.16 -2.20
N PHE A 184 -17.28 18.46 -2.36
CA PHE A 184 -15.97 18.90 -2.87
C PHE A 184 -14.85 18.75 -1.84
N SER A 185 -15.11 18.96 -0.56
CA SER A 185 -14.11 18.69 0.49
C SER A 185 -13.79 17.20 0.61
N SER A 186 -14.80 16.34 0.45
CA SER A 186 -14.63 14.89 0.40
C SER A 186 -13.83 14.47 -0.82
N ASP A 187 -14.09 15.03 -1.99
CA ASP A 187 -13.31 14.77 -3.21
C ASP A 187 -11.82 15.13 -3.05
N MET A 188 -11.55 16.29 -2.45
CA MET A 188 -10.18 16.70 -2.12
C MET A 188 -9.52 15.73 -1.13
N ALA A 189 -10.23 15.30 -0.10
CA ALA A 189 -9.72 14.33 0.88
C ALA A 189 -9.42 12.98 0.21
N ILE A 190 -10.33 12.48 -0.64
CA ILE A 190 -10.14 11.25 -1.44
C ILE A 190 -8.84 11.34 -2.24
N GLY A 191 -8.63 12.42 -3.00
CA GLY A 191 -7.42 12.59 -3.81
C GLY A 191 -6.15 12.58 -2.97
N ARG A 192 -6.13 13.30 -1.85
CA ARG A 192 -4.97 13.37 -0.94
C ARG A 192 -4.62 12.03 -0.32
N TYR A 193 -5.63 11.24 0.12
CA TYR A 193 -5.39 9.93 0.70
C TYR A 193 -4.97 8.89 -0.34
N VAL A 194 -5.56 8.91 -1.53
CA VAL A 194 -5.14 8.05 -2.65
C VAL A 194 -3.68 8.32 -3.02
N ALA A 195 -3.30 9.61 -3.13
CA ALA A 195 -1.91 10.01 -3.38
C ALA A 195 -0.93 9.52 -2.28
N GLN A 196 -1.42 9.25 -1.08
CA GLN A 196 -0.65 8.69 0.04
C GLN A 196 -0.88 7.17 0.24
N ARG A 197 -1.30 6.45 -0.80
CA ARG A 197 -1.40 4.98 -0.84
C ARG A 197 -2.53 4.37 -0.01
N ALA A 198 -3.57 5.13 0.36
CA ALA A 198 -4.76 4.62 1.02
C ALA A 198 -5.80 4.12 0.02
N GLY A 199 -6.51 3.04 0.37
CA GLY A 199 -7.79 2.67 -0.23
C GLY A 199 -8.92 3.47 0.42
N ILE A 200 -9.98 3.75 -0.32
CA ILE A 200 -11.04 4.66 0.13
C ILE A 200 -12.38 3.93 0.20
N GLY A 201 -13.10 4.08 1.31
CA GLY A 201 -14.52 3.82 1.41
C GLY A 201 -15.27 5.17 1.40
N ILE A 202 -16.26 5.32 0.53
CA ILE A 202 -17.02 6.55 0.37
C ILE A 202 -18.47 6.25 0.75
N ASN A 203 -18.97 6.85 1.83
CA ASN A 203 -20.41 6.83 2.09
C ASN A 203 -21.05 8.01 1.35
N ALA A 204 -21.68 7.73 0.20
CA ALA A 204 -22.40 8.71 -0.61
C ALA A 204 -23.91 8.62 -0.45
N GLY A 205 -24.40 7.77 0.43
CA GLY A 205 -25.82 7.47 0.61
C GLY A 205 -26.68 8.62 1.14
N ARG A 206 -26.06 9.73 1.58
CA ARG A 206 -26.77 10.94 2.01
C ARG A 206 -27.02 11.93 0.88
N ILE A 207 -26.29 11.81 -0.23
CA ILE A 207 -26.48 12.70 -1.39
C ILE A 207 -27.87 12.44 -1.95
N ARG A 208 -28.65 13.50 -2.10
CA ARG A 208 -30.03 13.41 -2.63
C ARG A 208 -30.06 12.88 -4.06
N GLY A 209 -31.12 12.19 -4.39
CA GLY A 209 -31.32 11.63 -5.72
C GLY A 209 -31.71 12.66 -6.78
N ILE A 210 -31.77 12.19 -8.02
CA ILE A 210 -32.15 12.96 -9.20
C ILE A 210 -33.56 13.59 -9.01
N ASN A 211 -33.75 14.78 -9.59
CA ASN A 211 -34.99 15.57 -9.51
C ASN A 211 -35.35 16.08 -8.10
N SER A 212 -34.55 15.85 -7.08
CA SER A 212 -34.76 16.47 -5.77
C SER A 212 -34.72 18.00 -5.86
N ARG A 213 -35.62 18.67 -5.15
CA ARG A 213 -35.74 20.14 -5.17
C ARG A 213 -34.51 20.80 -4.53
N ILE A 214 -33.99 21.83 -5.18
CA ILE A 214 -32.90 22.69 -4.69
C ILE A 214 -33.40 24.14 -4.66
N ARG A 215 -32.98 24.95 -3.70
CA ARG A 215 -33.31 26.38 -3.56
C ARG A 215 -34.83 26.63 -3.60
N GLY A 216 -35.60 25.88 -2.81
CA GLY A 216 -37.04 26.04 -2.77
C GLY A 216 -37.79 25.55 -4.03
N GLY A 217 -37.09 24.86 -4.95
CA GLY A 217 -37.67 24.34 -6.19
C GLY A 217 -37.26 25.14 -7.44
N GLU A 218 -36.35 26.11 -7.30
CA GLU A 218 -35.80 26.87 -8.44
C GLU A 218 -35.09 25.96 -9.44
N VAL A 219 -34.36 24.94 -8.94
CA VAL A 219 -33.66 23.94 -9.74
C VAL A 219 -33.87 22.54 -9.19
N GLN A 220 -33.61 21.55 -10.03
CA GLN A 220 -33.61 20.14 -9.69
C GLN A 220 -32.22 19.57 -9.61
N HIS A 221 -32.00 18.62 -8.71
CA HIS A 221 -30.72 17.93 -8.54
C HIS A 221 -30.45 16.98 -9.72
N THR A 222 -29.20 16.91 -10.15
CA THR A 222 -28.77 16.08 -11.28
C THR A 222 -28.54 14.60 -10.91
N GLY A 223 -28.77 14.24 -9.65
CA GLY A 223 -28.52 12.88 -9.15
C GLY A 223 -27.11 12.65 -8.66
N VAL A 224 -26.85 11.42 -8.20
CA VAL A 224 -25.56 11.03 -7.61
C VAL A 224 -24.52 10.65 -8.66
N ILE A 225 -24.92 10.16 -9.83
CA ILE A 225 -24.01 9.62 -10.85
C ILE A 225 -22.94 10.63 -11.30
N PRO A 226 -23.23 11.92 -11.55
CA PRO A 226 -22.21 12.91 -11.87
C PRO A 226 -21.14 13.07 -10.78
N PHE A 227 -21.51 12.99 -9.50
CA PHE A 227 -20.55 13.06 -8.39
C PHE A 227 -19.73 11.78 -8.27
N LEU A 228 -20.31 10.61 -8.55
CA LEU A 228 -19.57 9.36 -8.61
C LEU A 228 -18.50 9.36 -9.71
N LYS A 229 -18.81 9.91 -10.89
CA LYS A 229 -17.83 10.11 -11.97
C LYS A 229 -16.68 11.01 -11.52
N LYS A 230 -16.99 12.08 -10.79
CA LYS A 230 -15.97 12.97 -10.23
C LYS A 230 -15.06 12.20 -9.26
N PHE A 231 -15.62 11.45 -8.31
CA PHE A 231 -14.84 10.62 -7.37
C PHE A 231 -14.01 9.56 -8.11
N GLU A 232 -14.57 8.90 -9.14
CA GLU A 232 -13.85 7.96 -9.99
C GLU A 232 -12.62 8.61 -10.64
N SER A 233 -12.81 9.78 -11.23
CA SER A 233 -11.74 10.55 -11.86
C SER A 233 -10.66 10.93 -10.84
N THR A 234 -11.04 11.42 -9.67
CA THR A 234 -10.12 11.79 -8.58
C THR A 234 -9.31 10.59 -8.11
N VAL A 235 -9.95 9.44 -7.88
CA VAL A 235 -9.27 8.19 -7.48
C VAL A 235 -8.24 7.77 -8.54
N LYS A 236 -8.56 7.92 -9.82
CA LYS A 236 -7.68 7.46 -10.90
C LYS A 236 -6.55 8.43 -11.20
N CYS A 237 -6.81 9.74 -11.22
CA CYS A 237 -5.76 10.73 -11.51
C CYS A 237 -4.75 10.90 -10.36
N CYS A 238 -5.17 10.66 -9.11
CA CYS A 238 -4.28 10.75 -7.94
C CYS A 238 -3.52 9.45 -7.64
N THR A 239 -3.70 8.41 -8.45
CA THR A 239 -3.02 7.12 -8.27
C THR A 239 -1.52 7.26 -8.45
N GLN A 240 -0.76 6.73 -7.49
CA GLN A 240 0.69 6.63 -7.59
C GLN A 240 1.08 5.31 -8.27
N ASN A 241 1.62 5.39 -9.49
CA ASN A 241 2.09 4.23 -10.25
C ASN A 241 3.20 3.48 -9.49
N GLY A 242 3.13 2.15 -9.53
CA GLY A 242 4.20 1.28 -9.04
C GLY A 242 4.16 0.92 -7.56
N VAL A 243 3.29 1.53 -6.72
CA VAL A 243 3.16 1.15 -5.30
C VAL A 243 1.78 0.55 -5.02
N ARG A 244 0.73 1.34 -5.17
CA ARG A 244 -0.66 0.91 -5.00
C ARG A 244 -1.55 1.67 -5.96
N GLY A 245 -2.35 0.95 -6.76
CA GLY A 245 -3.38 1.55 -7.59
C GLY A 245 -4.45 2.21 -6.74
N GLY A 246 -4.99 3.34 -7.18
CA GLY A 246 -6.13 3.98 -6.55
C GLY A 246 -7.37 3.08 -6.66
N SER A 247 -7.99 2.77 -5.51
CA SER A 247 -9.26 2.04 -5.45
C SER A 247 -10.18 2.68 -4.42
N ALA A 248 -11.47 2.70 -4.73
CA ALA A 248 -12.49 3.14 -3.81
C ALA A 248 -13.75 2.28 -3.93
N THR A 249 -14.40 2.03 -2.78
CA THR A 249 -15.71 1.40 -2.69
C THR A 249 -16.71 2.44 -2.23
N VAL A 250 -17.80 2.60 -2.98
CA VAL A 250 -18.89 3.52 -2.62
C VAL A 250 -20.01 2.74 -1.96
N HIS A 251 -20.53 3.26 -0.84
CA HIS A 251 -21.57 2.65 -0.03
C HIS A 251 -22.87 3.42 -0.18
N PHE A 252 -23.96 2.70 -0.48
CA PHE A 252 -25.30 3.23 -0.56
C PHE A 252 -26.29 2.40 0.26
N PRO A 253 -27.31 3.00 0.90
CA PRO A 253 -28.40 2.26 1.47
C PRO A 253 -29.33 1.73 0.37
N ILE A 254 -29.92 0.54 0.57
CA ILE A 254 -30.86 -0.10 -0.38
C ILE A 254 -32.09 0.77 -0.67
N TRP A 255 -32.42 1.69 0.22
CA TRP A 255 -33.57 2.63 0.09
C TRP A 255 -33.17 3.97 -0.56
N HIS A 256 -31.97 4.10 -1.12
CA HIS A 256 -31.60 5.30 -1.86
C HIS A 256 -32.48 5.47 -3.11
N GLN A 257 -32.89 6.72 -3.42
CA GLN A 257 -33.80 7.01 -4.54
C GLN A 257 -33.30 6.50 -5.90
N GLU A 258 -31.97 6.49 -6.13
CA GLU A 258 -31.33 6.05 -7.39
C GLU A 258 -30.75 4.64 -7.27
N ILE A 259 -31.20 3.79 -6.34
CA ILE A 259 -30.56 2.50 -6.11
C ILE A 259 -30.56 1.58 -7.33
N GLU A 260 -31.65 1.60 -8.12
CA GLU A 260 -31.77 0.79 -9.33
C GLU A 260 -30.73 1.17 -10.40
N ASP A 261 -30.40 2.45 -10.52
CA ASP A 261 -29.34 2.95 -11.41
C ASP A 261 -27.96 2.63 -10.86
N ILE A 262 -27.78 2.74 -9.53
CA ILE A 262 -26.50 2.50 -8.84
C ILE A 262 -26.04 1.04 -8.99
N ILE A 263 -26.93 0.06 -8.81
CA ILE A 263 -26.59 -1.37 -8.91
C ILE A 263 -26.14 -1.81 -10.30
N VAL A 264 -26.46 -1.04 -11.33
CA VAL A 264 -26.08 -1.34 -12.72
C VAL A 264 -24.90 -0.50 -13.26
N LEU A 265 -24.29 0.34 -12.43
CA LEU A 265 -23.21 1.25 -12.85
C LEU A 265 -22.00 0.54 -13.46
N LYS A 266 -21.73 -0.73 -13.10
CA LYS A 266 -20.67 -1.56 -13.68
C LYS A 266 -21.15 -2.41 -14.86
N ASN A 267 -22.40 -2.35 -15.23
CA ASN A 267 -22.94 -3.13 -16.35
C ASN A 267 -22.32 -2.67 -17.69
N ASN A 268 -22.17 -3.60 -18.63
CA ASN A 268 -21.67 -3.34 -19.98
C ASN A 268 -22.77 -2.87 -20.96
N LYS A 269 -24.03 -2.81 -20.53
CA LYS A 269 -25.16 -2.33 -21.34
C LYS A 269 -25.34 -0.81 -21.14
N GLY A 270 -25.80 -0.13 -22.19
CA GLY A 270 -26.08 1.31 -22.17
C GLY A 270 -24.87 2.16 -22.55
N THR A 271 -25.01 3.49 -22.39
CA THR A 271 -23.97 4.48 -22.75
C THR A 271 -22.97 4.65 -21.61
N GLU A 272 -21.74 5.07 -21.93
CA GLU A 272 -20.72 5.40 -20.94
C GLU A 272 -21.14 6.53 -19.99
N ASP A 273 -22.04 7.40 -20.44
CA ASP A 273 -22.56 8.51 -19.61
C ASP A 273 -23.30 8.01 -18.35
N ASN A 274 -23.86 6.82 -18.40
CA ASN A 274 -24.60 6.22 -17.30
C ASN A 274 -23.78 5.12 -16.59
N ARG A 275 -22.45 5.12 -16.72
CA ARG A 275 -21.58 4.10 -16.14
C ARG A 275 -20.46 4.71 -15.33
N VAL A 276 -20.12 4.05 -14.21
CA VAL A 276 -18.99 4.37 -13.34
C VAL A 276 -18.37 3.02 -12.95
N ARG A 277 -17.45 2.51 -13.79
CA ARG A 277 -16.97 1.11 -13.72
C ARG A 277 -15.76 0.90 -12.85
N LYS A 278 -14.98 1.96 -12.60
CA LYS A 278 -13.69 1.87 -11.90
C LYS A 278 -13.80 2.08 -10.40
N LEU A 279 -15.00 2.30 -9.87
CA LEU A 279 -15.32 2.23 -8.46
C LEU A 279 -15.97 0.88 -8.14
N ASP A 280 -15.82 0.43 -6.90
CA ASP A 280 -16.58 -0.70 -6.37
C ASP A 280 -17.78 -0.21 -5.60
N TYR A 281 -18.81 -1.04 -5.45
CA TYR A 281 -20.06 -0.67 -4.82
C TYR A 281 -20.44 -1.65 -3.71
N SER A 282 -21.01 -1.11 -2.65
CA SER A 282 -21.54 -1.85 -1.52
C SER A 282 -22.94 -1.31 -1.17
N ILE A 283 -23.87 -2.21 -0.92
CA ILE A 283 -25.25 -1.87 -0.57
C ILE A 283 -25.49 -2.21 0.88
N GLN A 284 -25.94 -1.22 1.66
CA GLN A 284 -26.36 -1.39 3.03
C GLN A 284 -27.80 -1.89 3.07
N ILE A 285 -28.01 -3.05 3.67
CA ILE A 285 -29.31 -3.69 3.83
C ILE A 285 -29.69 -3.66 5.31
N SER A 286 -30.89 -3.24 5.63
CA SER A 286 -31.41 -3.23 7.01
C SER A 286 -32.10 -4.55 7.36
N LYS A 287 -32.34 -4.79 8.67
CA LYS A 287 -33.14 -5.95 9.13
C LYS A 287 -34.57 -5.96 8.58
N LEU A 288 -35.11 -4.80 8.25
CA LEU A 288 -36.47 -4.72 7.67
C LEU A 288 -36.54 -5.25 6.23
N PHE A 289 -35.37 -5.41 5.58
CA PHE A 289 -35.30 -5.97 4.22
C PHE A 289 -35.44 -7.50 4.22
N TYR A 290 -35.01 -8.17 5.29
CA TYR A 290 -35.13 -9.61 5.47
C TYR A 290 -36.47 -9.98 6.12
#